data_8cb3e5fa36ff6cb122f4f31b13e8751c
#
_entry.id   8cb3e5fa36ff6cb122f4f31b13e8751c
#
_cell.length_a   1.000
_cell.length_b   1.000
_cell.length_c   1.000
_cell.angle_alpha   90.00
_cell.angle_beta   90.00
_cell.angle_gamma   90.00
#
_symmetry.space_group_name_H-M   'P 1'
#
loop_
_entity.id
_entity.type
_entity.pdbx_description
1 polymer ?
#
loop_
_entity_poly.entity_id
_entity_poly.type
_entity_poly.pdbx_seq_one_letter_code
_entity_poly.pdbx_strand_id
1 'polypeptide(L)'
;MSRIAYIISAYKDAPHLARLVAALDDRADFYVHIDLNADIHPFEEALGDKVTFVPRHRISWGGWEQVEYQKELLAAVLHSGIPYTRVVCLSGQDYPLWSNNAIHRYFEEHQDTEFIGGFNLTRCTVKQQLHKITHYHPFRDLPWKSIWWKNKLIVASRKLVQILPIRKAPFAPLEGKQADVYFGSDYWAITLPCARYVYEKLCTEEKLVKYFRTSFVPSELCIQTIVFNSPFASKGLLLEGEYPGLTRLTPLHYIDYGASIRVMTLEDLPVLQQSGKMFCRKIVSGTSDRLVEAIEPVSYTHLRAHE
;
A
#
# COMPACT_ATOMS: atom_id res chain seq x y z
N MET A 1 16.63 -6.55 -19.64
CA MET A 1 16.46 -7.19 -18.32
C MET A 1 15.35 -6.45 -17.60
N SER A 2 14.41 -7.17 -17.02
CA SER A 2 13.31 -6.57 -16.24
C SER A 2 13.86 -5.84 -15.02
N ARG A 3 13.38 -4.64 -14.77
CA ARG A 3 13.75 -3.80 -13.62
C ARG A 3 12.49 -3.44 -12.85
N ILE A 4 12.55 -3.48 -11.53
CA ILE A 4 11.42 -3.23 -10.63
C ILE A 4 11.66 -1.90 -9.90
N ALA A 5 10.62 -1.07 -9.78
CA ALA A 5 10.60 0.06 -8.87
C ALA A 5 9.89 -0.32 -7.58
N TYR A 6 10.58 -0.31 -6.46
CA TYR A 6 9.96 -0.44 -5.14
C TYR A 6 9.67 0.94 -4.57
N ILE A 7 8.41 1.21 -4.27
CA ILE A 7 7.96 2.42 -3.58
C ILE A 7 7.66 2.07 -2.12
N ILE A 8 8.35 2.71 -1.19
CA ILE A 8 8.34 2.30 0.21
C ILE A 8 8.00 3.48 1.11
N SER A 9 7.06 3.31 2.04
CA SER A 9 6.81 4.28 3.10
C SER A 9 7.26 3.75 4.46
N ALA A 10 8.03 4.58 5.20
CA ALA A 10 8.53 4.24 6.52
C ALA A 10 8.42 5.41 7.49
N TYR A 11 8.47 5.12 8.80
CA TYR A 11 8.45 6.12 9.87
C TYR A 11 9.30 5.72 11.08
N LYS A 12 9.87 4.51 11.07
CA LYS A 12 10.73 3.97 12.13
C LYS A 12 11.53 2.78 11.60
N ASP A 13 12.47 2.32 12.40
CA ASP A 13 13.25 1.09 12.14
C ASP A 13 14.12 1.19 10.87
N ALA A 14 14.97 2.22 10.82
CA ALA A 14 15.91 2.43 9.72
C ALA A 14 16.84 1.21 9.47
N PRO A 15 17.33 0.49 10.51
CA PRO A 15 18.12 -0.73 10.29
C PRO A 15 17.35 -1.83 9.56
N HIS A 16 16.06 -2.03 9.87
CA HIS A 16 15.24 -3.00 9.14
C HIS A 16 14.99 -2.55 7.70
N LEU A 17 14.70 -1.27 7.46
CA LEU A 17 14.53 -0.75 6.10
C LEU A 17 15.80 -0.97 5.26
N ALA A 18 16.98 -0.79 5.85
CA ALA A 18 18.24 -1.07 5.16
C ALA A 18 18.39 -2.58 4.82
N ARG A 19 17.95 -3.47 5.72
CA ARG A 19 17.89 -4.93 5.43
C ARG A 19 16.89 -5.25 4.31
N LEU A 20 15.71 -4.64 4.32
CA LEU A 20 14.72 -4.81 3.26
C LEU A 20 15.28 -4.41 1.89
N VAL A 21 15.93 -3.24 1.80
CA VAL A 21 16.56 -2.75 0.57
C VAL A 21 17.69 -3.69 0.14
N ALA A 22 18.52 -4.17 1.06
CA ALA A 22 19.61 -5.10 0.76
C ALA A 22 19.13 -6.50 0.35
N ALA A 23 17.97 -6.94 0.85
CA ALA A 23 17.37 -8.23 0.49
C ALA A 23 16.74 -8.20 -0.91
N LEU A 24 16.42 -7.01 -1.45
CA LEU A 24 15.90 -6.83 -2.79
C LEU A 24 17.06 -6.51 -3.74
N ASP A 25 16.97 -7.05 -4.91
CA ASP A 25 18.03 -7.22 -5.89
C ASP A 25 18.53 -5.90 -6.52
N ASP A 26 19.72 -5.93 -7.10
CA ASP A 26 20.36 -4.85 -7.86
C ASP A 26 19.63 -4.47 -9.16
N ARG A 27 18.73 -5.32 -9.67
CA ARG A 27 17.80 -5.01 -10.78
C ARG A 27 16.57 -4.23 -10.31
N ALA A 28 16.70 -3.49 -9.23
CA ALA A 28 15.65 -2.70 -8.62
C ALA A 28 16.11 -1.26 -8.35
N ASP A 29 15.14 -0.36 -8.22
CA ASP A 29 15.35 0.99 -7.70
C ASP A 29 14.35 1.22 -6.56
N PHE A 30 14.78 1.99 -5.57
CA PHE A 30 14.02 2.22 -4.36
C PHE A 30 13.68 3.70 -4.22
N TYR A 31 12.40 3.99 -4.13
CA TYR A 31 11.85 5.31 -3.87
C TYR A 31 11.23 5.30 -2.48
N VAL A 32 11.71 6.15 -1.59
CA VAL A 32 11.39 6.07 -0.16
C VAL A 32 10.77 7.35 0.35
N HIS A 33 9.60 7.23 0.94
CA HIS A 33 8.94 8.27 1.72
C HIS A 33 9.16 8.02 3.22
N ILE A 34 9.72 9.01 3.93
CA ILE A 34 9.81 8.98 5.39
C ILE A 34 8.78 9.96 5.97
N ASP A 35 7.90 9.46 6.86
CA ASP A 35 6.90 10.29 7.54
C ASP A 35 7.57 11.54 8.16
N LEU A 36 6.99 12.71 7.90
CA LEU A 36 7.51 13.98 8.40
C LEU A 36 7.56 14.06 9.95
N ASN A 37 6.80 13.19 10.64
CA ASN A 37 6.88 13.10 12.11
C ASN A 37 8.09 12.31 12.61
N ALA A 38 8.76 11.54 11.74
CA ALA A 38 9.96 10.78 12.08
C ALA A 38 11.23 11.62 11.88
N ASP A 39 12.28 11.28 12.60
CA ASP A 39 13.62 11.76 12.28
C ASP A 39 14.11 11.05 11.00
N ILE A 40 14.57 11.82 10.01
CA ILE A 40 15.07 11.29 8.76
C ILE A 40 16.52 10.82 8.83
N HIS A 41 17.34 11.44 9.68
CA HIS A 41 18.78 11.21 9.71
C HIS A 41 19.19 9.74 9.85
N PRO A 42 18.55 8.92 10.74
CA PRO A 42 18.88 7.48 10.79
C PRO A 42 18.62 6.73 9.48
N PHE A 43 17.65 7.18 8.66
CA PHE A 43 17.36 6.59 7.38
C PHE A 43 18.37 7.03 6.30
N GLU A 44 18.75 8.30 6.28
CA GLU A 44 19.79 8.83 5.39
C GLU A 44 21.13 8.14 5.66
N GLU A 45 21.49 7.96 6.93
CA GLU A 45 22.71 7.27 7.34
C GLU A 45 22.70 5.77 6.95
N ALA A 46 21.58 5.09 7.15
CA ALA A 46 21.47 3.64 6.89
C ALA A 46 21.35 3.28 5.40
N LEU A 47 20.77 4.16 4.59
CA LEU A 47 20.43 3.88 3.19
C LEU A 47 21.35 4.61 2.20
N GLY A 48 21.84 5.79 2.52
CA GLY A 48 22.70 6.60 1.65
C GLY A 48 22.14 6.75 0.23
N ASP A 49 23.00 6.54 -0.76
CA ASP A 49 22.66 6.66 -2.19
C ASP A 49 21.91 5.44 -2.77
N LYS A 50 21.59 4.44 -1.95
CA LYS A 50 20.87 3.23 -2.39
C LYS A 50 19.41 3.48 -2.71
N VAL A 51 18.86 4.61 -2.26
CA VAL A 51 17.47 4.95 -2.42
C VAL A 51 17.28 6.40 -2.85
N THR A 52 16.17 6.69 -3.51
CA THR A 52 15.73 8.07 -3.79
C THR A 52 14.68 8.45 -2.76
N PHE A 53 15.00 9.41 -1.90
CA PHE A 53 14.02 9.99 -0.97
C PHE A 53 13.11 10.97 -1.71
N VAL A 54 11.80 10.88 -1.44
CA VAL A 54 10.80 11.79 -1.99
C VAL A 54 10.36 12.84 -0.97
N PRO A 55 9.66 13.92 -1.39
CA PRO A 55 9.08 14.89 -0.48
C PRO A 55 8.28 14.24 0.64
N ARG A 56 8.45 14.74 1.87
CA ARG A 56 7.89 14.14 3.08
C ARG A 56 6.52 14.73 3.42
N HIS A 57 5.58 13.86 3.74
CA HIS A 57 4.24 14.20 4.22
C HIS A 57 4.06 13.80 5.68
N ARG A 58 3.23 14.56 6.41
CA ARG A 58 2.86 14.24 7.79
C ARG A 58 1.73 13.22 7.79
N ILE A 59 2.03 11.96 8.06
CA ILE A 59 1.06 10.89 7.94
C ILE A 59 0.17 10.80 9.17
N SER A 60 -1.13 10.79 8.89
CA SER A 60 -2.16 10.42 9.85
C SER A 60 -2.88 9.17 9.37
N TRP A 61 -2.99 8.16 10.21
CA TRP A 61 -3.65 6.92 9.81
C TRP A 61 -5.10 7.16 9.33
N GLY A 62 -5.39 6.66 8.13
CA GLY A 62 -6.67 6.82 7.46
C GLY A 62 -6.95 8.23 6.95
N GLY A 63 -5.94 9.10 6.85
CA GLY A 63 -6.00 10.43 6.26
C GLY A 63 -5.57 10.46 4.79
N TRP A 64 -5.81 11.58 4.13
CA TRP A 64 -5.50 11.80 2.72
C TRP A 64 -4.00 11.83 2.41
N GLU A 65 -3.17 12.28 3.34
CA GLU A 65 -1.72 12.33 3.17
C GLU A 65 -1.10 10.96 2.84
N GLN A 66 -1.82 9.86 3.14
CA GLN A 66 -1.43 8.52 2.69
C GLN A 66 -1.54 8.33 1.17
N VAL A 67 -2.41 9.06 0.49
CA VAL A 67 -2.49 9.08 -0.98
C VAL A 67 -1.46 10.05 -1.57
N GLU A 68 -1.23 11.20 -0.91
CA GLU A 68 -0.27 12.20 -1.38
C GLU A 68 1.15 11.63 -1.42
N TYR A 69 1.61 10.92 -0.37
CA TYR A 69 2.95 10.32 -0.45
C TYR A 69 3.06 9.24 -1.52
N GLN A 70 1.99 8.45 -1.76
CA GLN A 70 1.99 7.48 -2.85
C GLN A 70 2.08 8.16 -4.21
N LYS A 71 1.41 9.31 -4.37
CA LYS A 71 1.50 10.15 -5.57
C LYS A 71 2.92 10.67 -5.78
N GLU A 72 3.61 11.16 -4.72
CA GLU A 72 5.00 11.60 -4.81
C GLU A 72 5.94 10.46 -5.22
N LEU A 73 5.75 9.27 -4.65
CA LEU A 73 6.52 8.08 -5.00
C LEU A 73 6.30 7.68 -6.46
N LEU A 74 5.05 7.69 -6.94
CA LEU A 74 4.72 7.43 -8.34
C LEU A 74 5.34 8.50 -9.27
N ALA A 75 5.30 9.77 -8.87
CA ALA A 75 5.95 10.87 -9.61
C ALA A 75 7.44 10.60 -9.78
N ALA A 76 8.15 10.25 -8.71
CA ALA A 76 9.59 9.97 -8.74
C ALA A 76 9.92 8.79 -9.67
N VAL A 77 9.13 7.69 -9.59
CA VAL A 77 9.27 6.55 -10.51
C VAL A 77 9.09 6.97 -11.97
N LEU A 78 8.05 7.73 -12.28
CA LEU A 78 7.74 8.13 -13.65
C LEU A 78 8.72 9.16 -14.21
N HIS A 79 9.24 10.05 -13.39
CA HIS A 79 10.22 11.07 -13.78
C HIS A 79 11.63 10.50 -13.94
N SER A 80 11.94 9.32 -13.42
CA SER A 80 13.23 8.65 -13.62
C SER A 80 13.52 8.30 -15.08
N GLY A 81 12.47 8.17 -15.90
CA GLY A 81 12.58 7.74 -17.30
C GLY A 81 12.96 6.26 -17.47
N ILE A 82 13.13 5.51 -16.37
CA ILE A 82 13.52 4.09 -16.41
C ILE A 82 12.28 3.24 -16.79
N PRO A 83 12.41 2.32 -17.76
CA PRO A 83 11.30 1.46 -18.20
C PRO A 83 11.10 0.27 -17.23
N TYR A 84 10.56 0.54 -16.05
CA TYR A 84 10.23 -0.52 -15.09
C TYR A 84 9.16 -1.46 -15.62
N THR A 85 9.31 -2.74 -15.32
CA THR A 85 8.28 -3.74 -15.59
C THR A 85 7.18 -3.71 -14.53
N ARG A 86 7.56 -3.36 -13.29
CA ARG A 86 6.65 -3.28 -12.14
C ARG A 86 6.98 -2.10 -11.25
N VAL A 87 5.91 -1.55 -10.65
CA VAL A 87 5.97 -0.66 -9.50
C VAL A 87 5.32 -1.40 -8.33
N VAL A 88 6.10 -1.67 -7.30
CA VAL A 88 5.69 -2.49 -6.14
C VAL A 88 5.59 -1.61 -4.90
N CYS A 89 4.42 -1.56 -4.27
CA CYS A 89 4.17 -0.76 -3.07
C CYS A 89 4.42 -1.60 -1.82
N LEU A 90 5.40 -1.16 -1.02
CA LEU A 90 5.83 -1.78 0.23
C LEU A 90 5.79 -0.77 1.39
N SER A 91 5.87 -1.29 2.57
CA SER A 91 6.14 -0.55 3.80
C SER A 91 7.52 -0.87 4.33
N GLY A 92 8.13 0.06 5.06
CA GLY A 92 9.43 -0.16 5.72
C GLY A 92 9.45 -1.24 6.79
N GLN A 93 8.36 -1.99 6.99
CA GLN A 93 8.25 -3.14 7.91
C GLN A 93 7.83 -4.43 7.19
N ASP A 94 8.00 -4.49 5.89
CA ASP A 94 7.80 -5.69 5.08
C ASP A 94 9.13 -6.44 4.91
N TYR A 95 9.07 -7.71 4.47
CA TYR A 95 10.26 -8.48 4.12
C TYR A 95 9.93 -9.50 3.02
N PRO A 96 10.83 -9.75 2.03
CA PRO A 96 10.60 -10.73 1.00
C PRO A 96 10.68 -12.16 1.55
N LEU A 97 9.74 -13.00 1.12
CA LEU A 97 9.72 -14.44 1.38
C LEU A 97 10.31 -15.24 0.20
N TRP A 98 10.32 -14.63 -0.98
CA TRP A 98 10.85 -15.23 -2.21
C TRP A 98 12.21 -14.66 -2.56
N SER A 99 13.01 -15.43 -3.28
CA SER A 99 14.25 -14.93 -3.87
C SER A 99 13.96 -13.88 -4.95
N ASN A 100 14.91 -12.99 -5.18
CA ASN A 100 14.81 -11.97 -6.22
C ASN A 100 14.55 -12.59 -7.62
N ASN A 101 15.20 -13.68 -7.93
CA ASN A 101 15.00 -14.39 -9.18
C ASN A 101 13.57 -14.96 -9.31
N ALA A 102 12.98 -15.47 -8.23
CA ALA A 102 11.59 -15.93 -8.22
C ALA A 102 10.62 -14.76 -8.40
N ILE A 103 10.87 -13.62 -7.76
CA ILE A 103 10.07 -12.40 -7.90
C ILE A 103 10.09 -11.91 -9.35
N HIS A 104 11.26 -11.78 -9.96
CA HIS A 104 11.40 -11.34 -11.34
C HIS A 104 10.72 -12.30 -12.32
N ARG A 105 10.97 -13.60 -12.19
CA ARG A 105 10.33 -14.63 -13.03
C ARG A 105 8.80 -14.55 -12.93
N TYR A 106 8.27 -14.47 -11.73
CA TYR A 106 6.82 -14.40 -11.52
C TYR A 106 6.20 -13.18 -12.19
N PHE A 107 6.83 -12.02 -12.10
CA PHE A 107 6.34 -10.82 -12.78
C PHE A 107 6.50 -10.87 -14.30
N GLU A 108 7.51 -11.56 -14.81
CA GLU A 108 7.70 -11.81 -16.24
C GLU A 108 6.65 -12.78 -16.81
N GLU A 109 6.31 -13.83 -16.06
CA GLU A 109 5.26 -14.79 -16.44
C GLU A 109 3.87 -14.17 -16.38
N HIS A 110 3.66 -13.15 -15.54
CA HIS A 110 2.37 -12.49 -15.32
C HIS A 110 2.39 -11.01 -15.73
N GLN A 111 3.07 -10.68 -16.82
CA GLN A 111 3.26 -9.29 -17.24
C GLN A 111 1.96 -8.52 -17.52
N ASP A 112 0.87 -9.23 -17.84
CA ASP A 112 -0.46 -8.65 -18.08
C ASP A 112 -1.35 -8.57 -16.83
N THR A 113 -0.88 -9.00 -15.66
CA THR A 113 -1.66 -8.97 -14.42
C THR A 113 -1.32 -7.73 -13.61
N GLU A 114 -2.32 -6.97 -13.20
CA GLU A 114 -2.17 -5.92 -12.19
C GLU A 114 -2.43 -6.54 -10.81
N PHE A 115 -1.37 -6.75 -10.02
CA PHE A 115 -1.48 -7.33 -8.67
C PHE A 115 -2.02 -6.31 -7.68
N ILE A 116 -3.23 -5.87 -7.90
CA ILE A 116 -4.01 -5.01 -7.03
C ILE A 116 -5.34 -5.69 -6.73
N GLY A 117 -5.61 -5.92 -5.44
CA GLY A 117 -6.89 -6.50 -5.00
C GLY A 117 -7.98 -5.44 -4.99
N GLY A 118 -9.19 -5.81 -5.40
CA GLY A 118 -10.34 -4.93 -5.38
C GLY A 118 -11.64 -5.63 -5.00
N PHE A 119 -12.49 -4.91 -4.28
CA PHE A 119 -13.86 -5.31 -3.95
C PHE A 119 -14.78 -4.11 -4.18
N ASN A 120 -15.90 -4.32 -4.91
CA ASN A 120 -16.84 -3.23 -5.18
C ASN A 120 -17.56 -2.81 -3.90
N LEU A 121 -17.11 -1.70 -3.31
CA LEU A 121 -17.65 -1.20 -2.06
C LEU A 121 -19.02 -0.51 -2.24
N THR A 122 -19.28 0.07 -3.40
CA THR A 122 -20.57 0.70 -3.72
C THR A 122 -21.71 -0.29 -3.63
N ARG A 123 -21.49 -1.54 -3.98
CA ARG A 123 -22.47 -2.64 -3.95
C ARG A 123 -22.41 -3.48 -2.68
N CYS A 124 -21.58 -3.10 -1.71
CA CYS A 124 -21.42 -3.84 -0.47
C CYS A 124 -22.67 -3.75 0.41
N THR A 125 -23.11 -4.90 0.94
CA THR A 125 -24.26 -4.97 1.86
C THR A 125 -23.88 -4.73 3.32
N VAL A 126 -22.57 -4.78 3.65
CA VAL A 126 -22.06 -4.57 5.01
C VAL A 126 -22.03 -3.07 5.31
N LYS A 127 -22.99 -2.60 6.11
CA LYS A 127 -23.16 -1.17 6.46
C LYS A 127 -21.88 -0.51 6.97
N GLN A 128 -21.12 -1.22 7.82
CA GLN A 128 -19.88 -0.70 8.39
C GLN A 128 -18.83 -0.39 7.30
N GLN A 129 -18.77 -1.19 6.24
CA GLN A 129 -17.86 -0.95 5.12
C GLN A 129 -18.34 0.24 4.27
N LEU A 130 -19.64 0.32 4.00
CA LEU A 130 -20.24 1.45 3.28
C LEU A 130 -20.02 2.80 3.99
N HIS A 131 -19.92 2.82 5.33
CA HIS A 131 -19.65 4.05 6.07
C HIS A 131 -18.32 4.70 5.70
N LYS A 132 -17.35 3.96 5.18
CA LYS A 132 -16.06 4.51 4.71
C LYS A 132 -16.25 5.56 3.61
N ILE A 133 -17.26 5.38 2.76
CA ILE A 133 -17.53 6.22 1.58
C ILE A 133 -18.79 7.06 1.68
N THR A 134 -19.76 6.69 2.51
CA THR A 134 -21.04 7.41 2.64
C THR A 134 -21.05 8.43 3.76
N HIS A 135 -20.05 8.42 4.65
CA HIS A 135 -19.92 9.38 5.73
C HIS A 135 -18.70 10.26 5.53
N TYR A 136 -18.77 11.47 6.06
CA TYR A 136 -17.62 12.37 6.08
C TYR A 136 -16.70 12.04 7.24
N HIS A 137 -15.39 12.04 6.99
CA HIS A 137 -14.34 11.79 7.97
C HIS A 137 -13.38 12.99 8.04
N PRO A 138 -13.84 14.15 8.55
CA PRO A 138 -13.04 15.36 8.58
C PRO A 138 -11.89 15.29 9.59
N PHE A 139 -10.96 16.26 9.50
CA PHE A 139 -9.91 16.55 10.49
C PHE A 139 -8.81 15.50 10.64
N ARG A 140 -8.73 14.49 9.78
CA ARG A 140 -7.71 13.44 9.92
C ARG A 140 -6.29 13.95 9.64
N ASP A 141 -6.14 14.83 8.66
CA ASP A 141 -4.84 15.38 8.22
C ASP A 141 -4.46 16.69 8.93
N LEU A 142 -5.26 17.15 9.90
CA LEU A 142 -4.92 18.37 10.62
C LEU A 142 -3.65 18.18 11.45
N PRO A 143 -2.69 19.12 11.35
CA PRO A 143 -1.45 19.07 12.12
C PRO A 143 -1.68 19.52 13.56
N TRP A 144 -2.05 18.61 14.43
CA TRP A 144 -2.27 18.87 15.85
C TRP A 144 -0.99 18.66 16.65
N LYS A 145 -0.67 19.60 17.53
CA LYS A 145 0.43 19.42 18.50
C LYS A 145 0.15 18.32 19.52
N SER A 146 -1.12 18.06 19.86
CA SER A 146 -1.53 17.05 20.81
C SER A 146 -2.37 15.96 20.14
N ILE A 147 -1.86 14.74 20.09
CA ILE A 147 -2.55 13.55 19.57
C ILE A 147 -3.86 13.28 20.34
N TRP A 148 -3.89 13.55 21.64
CA TRP A 148 -5.06 13.34 22.49
C TRP A 148 -6.24 14.23 22.09
N TRP A 149 -5.99 15.54 21.91
CA TRP A 149 -7.01 16.49 21.45
C TRP A 149 -7.47 16.17 20.02
N LYS A 150 -6.55 15.81 19.14
CA LYS A 150 -6.86 15.36 17.77
C LYS A 150 -7.82 14.19 17.79
N ASN A 151 -7.53 13.15 18.57
CA ASN A 151 -8.37 11.96 18.67
C ASN A 151 -9.75 12.29 19.26
N LYS A 152 -9.85 13.13 20.27
CA LYS A 152 -11.15 13.59 20.80
C LYS A 152 -11.98 14.34 19.75
N LEU A 153 -11.35 15.23 18.98
CA LEU A 153 -12.05 15.96 17.91
C LEU A 153 -12.52 15.02 16.80
N ILE A 154 -11.68 14.07 16.39
CA ILE A 154 -12.06 13.05 15.40
C ILE A 154 -13.25 12.22 15.89
N VAL A 155 -13.23 11.78 17.14
CA VAL A 155 -14.35 11.01 17.73
C VAL A 155 -15.63 11.87 17.83
N ALA A 156 -15.51 13.11 18.29
CA ALA A 156 -16.65 14.03 18.40
C ALA A 156 -17.24 14.35 17.01
N SER A 157 -16.40 14.68 16.03
CA SER A 157 -16.84 14.97 14.66
C SER A 157 -17.51 13.74 14.00
N ARG A 158 -16.97 12.54 14.24
CA ARG A 158 -17.56 11.28 13.76
C ARG A 158 -18.96 11.06 14.35
N LYS A 159 -19.13 11.25 15.66
CA LYS A 159 -20.45 11.16 16.32
C LYS A 159 -21.43 12.18 15.75
N LEU A 160 -20.99 13.43 15.58
CA LEU A 160 -21.81 14.48 14.99
C LEU A 160 -22.25 14.14 13.57
N VAL A 161 -21.32 13.72 12.71
CA VAL A 161 -21.60 13.32 11.32
C VAL A 161 -22.54 12.10 11.25
N GLN A 162 -22.47 11.17 12.22
CA GLN A 162 -23.41 10.05 12.29
C GLN A 162 -24.85 10.45 12.59
N ILE A 163 -25.04 11.48 13.42
CA ILE A 163 -26.36 12.01 13.80
C ILE A 163 -26.96 12.90 12.70
N LEU A 164 -26.12 13.67 12.02
CA LEU A 164 -26.57 14.56 10.95
C LEU A 164 -27.02 13.75 9.71
N PRO A 165 -28.10 14.16 9.03
CA PRO A 165 -28.59 13.48 7.82
C PRO A 165 -27.70 13.73 6.59
N ILE A 166 -26.51 14.27 6.76
CA ILE A 166 -25.58 14.58 5.67
C ILE A 166 -24.82 13.32 5.29
N ARG A 167 -25.00 12.88 4.06
CA ARG A 167 -24.32 11.70 3.50
C ARG A 167 -23.64 12.06 2.19
N LYS A 168 -22.54 11.36 1.90
CA LYS A 168 -21.89 11.36 0.60
C LYS A 168 -22.61 10.39 -0.34
N ALA A 169 -22.58 10.69 -1.62
CA ALA A 169 -22.95 9.70 -2.63
C ALA A 169 -22.01 8.49 -2.54
N PRO A 170 -22.51 7.24 -2.67
CA PRO A 170 -21.69 6.04 -2.65
C PRO A 170 -20.84 5.86 -3.92
N PHE A 171 -20.96 6.76 -4.88
CA PHE A 171 -20.24 6.79 -6.14
C PHE A 171 -19.19 7.91 -6.13
N ALA A 172 -18.01 7.61 -6.65
CA ALA A 172 -16.96 8.61 -6.82
C ALA A 172 -17.11 9.34 -8.17
N PRO A 173 -16.87 10.65 -8.23
CA PRO A 173 -16.84 11.38 -9.50
C PRO A 173 -15.49 11.10 -10.21
N LEU A 174 -15.53 10.40 -11.33
CA LEU A 174 -14.37 10.08 -12.15
C LEU A 174 -14.70 10.29 -13.62
N GLU A 175 -13.86 11.05 -14.34
CA GLU A 175 -14.03 11.35 -15.78
C GLU A 175 -15.43 11.91 -16.13
N GLY A 176 -15.96 12.74 -15.26
CA GLY A 176 -17.28 13.35 -15.44
C GLY A 176 -18.47 12.40 -15.20
N LYS A 177 -18.24 11.17 -14.76
CA LYS A 177 -19.24 10.14 -14.49
C LYS A 177 -19.27 9.75 -13.01
N GLN A 178 -20.34 9.06 -12.61
CA GLN A 178 -20.42 8.38 -11.33
C GLN A 178 -19.77 7.00 -11.46
N ALA A 179 -18.67 6.78 -10.79
CA ALA A 179 -17.90 5.54 -10.80
C ALA A 179 -18.14 4.73 -9.52
N ASP A 180 -18.23 3.44 -9.64
CA ASP A 180 -18.25 2.53 -8.48
C ASP A 180 -16.96 2.71 -7.67
N VAL A 181 -17.07 2.72 -6.34
CA VAL A 181 -15.92 2.80 -5.44
C VAL A 181 -15.43 1.39 -5.11
N TYR A 182 -14.14 1.18 -5.27
CA TYR A 182 -13.48 -0.08 -4.94
C TYR A 182 -12.61 0.06 -3.71
N PHE A 183 -12.54 -1.01 -2.93
CA PHE A 183 -11.76 -1.14 -1.70
C PHE A 183 -10.75 -2.27 -1.86
N GLY A 184 -9.53 -2.05 -1.39
CA GLY A 184 -8.46 -3.04 -1.40
C GLY A 184 -7.37 -2.73 -0.39
N SER A 185 -6.20 -3.30 -0.60
CA SER A 185 -5.03 -3.11 0.25
C SER A 185 -4.09 -2.06 -0.34
N ASP A 186 -3.32 -1.38 0.50
CA ASP A 186 -2.23 -0.49 0.08
C ASP A 186 -1.04 -1.25 -0.55
N TYR A 187 -1.02 -2.59 -0.42
CA TYR A 187 0.06 -3.46 -0.91
C TYR A 187 -0.29 -4.04 -2.27
N TRP A 188 0.27 -3.46 -3.30
CA TRP A 188 0.01 -3.81 -4.69
C TRP A 188 1.29 -3.78 -5.52
N ALA A 189 1.27 -4.44 -6.68
CA ALA A 189 2.30 -4.35 -7.71
C ALA A 189 1.65 -4.22 -9.08
N ILE A 190 1.79 -3.05 -9.68
CA ILE A 190 1.16 -2.70 -10.96
C ILE A 190 2.21 -2.43 -12.04
N THR A 191 1.81 -2.54 -13.29
CA THR A 191 2.66 -2.22 -14.42
C THR A 191 2.95 -0.72 -14.50
N LEU A 192 4.05 -0.32 -15.14
CA LEU A 192 4.38 1.09 -15.32
C LEU A 192 3.29 1.88 -16.10
N PRO A 193 2.64 1.32 -17.15
CA PRO A 193 1.50 1.98 -17.78
C PRO A 193 0.31 2.20 -16.83
N CYS A 194 -0.02 1.23 -15.99
CA CYS A 194 -1.07 1.37 -14.98
C CYS A 194 -0.69 2.43 -13.93
N ALA A 195 0.55 2.41 -13.44
CA ALA A 195 1.08 3.40 -12.51
C ALA A 195 1.00 4.84 -13.09
N ARG A 196 1.34 5.01 -14.36
CA ARG A 196 1.21 6.30 -15.08
C ARG A 196 -0.24 6.75 -15.13
N TYR A 197 -1.17 5.87 -15.49
CA TYR A 197 -2.60 6.18 -15.52
C TYR A 197 -3.12 6.62 -14.13
N VAL A 198 -2.76 5.87 -13.09
CA VAL A 198 -3.12 6.22 -11.70
C VAL A 198 -2.59 7.61 -11.33
N TYR A 199 -1.30 7.87 -11.59
CA TYR A 199 -0.68 9.17 -11.30
C TYR A 199 -1.37 10.33 -12.05
N GLU A 200 -1.65 10.16 -13.34
CA GLU A 200 -2.34 11.17 -14.15
C GLU A 200 -3.73 11.48 -13.59
N LYS A 201 -4.50 10.46 -13.19
CA LYS A 201 -5.81 10.66 -12.57
C LYS A 201 -5.72 11.36 -11.21
N LEU A 202 -4.74 11.03 -10.38
CA LEU A 202 -4.50 11.73 -9.12
C LEU A 202 -4.14 13.22 -9.32
N CYS A 203 -3.52 13.56 -10.46
CA CYS A 203 -3.16 14.94 -10.79
C CYS A 203 -4.31 15.72 -11.44
N THR A 204 -5.16 15.08 -12.24
CA THR A 204 -6.14 15.78 -13.08
C THR A 204 -7.59 15.73 -12.57
N GLU A 205 -7.94 14.71 -11.80
CA GLU A 205 -9.31 14.49 -11.33
C GLU A 205 -9.59 15.17 -9.98
N GLU A 206 -9.66 16.51 -9.96
CA GLU A 206 -9.87 17.27 -8.71
C GLU A 206 -11.13 16.85 -7.92
N LYS A 207 -12.21 16.49 -8.61
CA LYS A 207 -13.46 16.08 -7.95
C LYS A 207 -13.30 14.73 -7.25
N LEU A 208 -12.56 13.81 -7.86
CA LEU A 208 -12.20 12.53 -7.25
C LEU A 208 -11.36 12.74 -5.99
N VAL A 209 -10.33 13.57 -6.08
CA VAL A 209 -9.47 13.95 -4.96
C VAL A 209 -10.29 14.54 -3.80
N LYS A 210 -11.16 15.50 -4.09
CA LYS A 210 -12.05 16.11 -3.08
C LYS A 210 -12.98 15.08 -2.43
N TYR A 211 -13.49 14.12 -3.21
CA TYR A 211 -14.32 13.04 -2.70
C TYR A 211 -13.57 12.16 -1.70
N PHE A 212 -12.38 11.67 -2.05
CA PHE A 212 -11.61 10.77 -1.20
C PHE A 212 -10.93 11.45 -0.01
N ARG A 213 -10.58 12.73 -0.11
CA ARG A 213 -10.02 13.52 0.99
C ARG A 213 -10.89 13.56 2.24
N THR A 214 -12.18 13.31 2.09
CA THR A 214 -13.15 13.24 3.18
C THR A 214 -13.68 11.83 3.44
N SER A 215 -13.12 10.81 2.81
CA SER A 215 -13.43 9.40 3.03
C SER A 215 -12.54 8.81 4.15
N PHE A 216 -12.89 7.64 4.64
CA PHE A 216 -12.07 6.91 5.60
C PHE A 216 -11.11 5.97 4.87
N VAL A 217 -9.84 5.93 5.27
CA VAL A 217 -8.76 5.14 4.64
C VAL A 217 -8.68 5.33 3.12
N PRO A 218 -8.49 6.57 2.65
CA PRO A 218 -8.53 6.89 1.23
C PRO A 218 -7.47 6.16 0.39
N SER A 219 -6.34 5.76 0.98
CA SER A 219 -5.28 4.99 0.32
C SER A 219 -5.75 3.59 -0.10
N GLU A 220 -6.66 2.98 0.69
CA GLU A 220 -7.27 1.68 0.38
C GLU A 220 -8.47 1.80 -0.60
N LEU A 221 -8.80 3.00 -1.06
CA LEU A 221 -9.97 3.29 -1.87
C LEU A 221 -9.62 3.95 -3.21
N CYS A 222 -8.79 5.00 -3.19
CA CYS A 222 -8.61 5.89 -4.32
C CYS A 222 -7.94 5.19 -5.51
N ILE A 223 -6.81 4.54 -5.28
CA ILE A 223 -6.05 3.85 -6.33
C ILE A 223 -6.86 2.68 -6.87
N GLN A 224 -7.48 1.88 -6.01
CA GLN A 224 -8.35 0.79 -6.42
C GLN A 224 -9.52 1.29 -7.28
N THR A 225 -10.15 2.40 -6.88
CA THR A 225 -11.23 3.01 -7.66
C THR A 225 -10.76 3.46 -9.03
N ILE A 226 -9.59 4.07 -9.12
CA ILE A 226 -9.01 4.48 -10.41
C ILE A 226 -8.76 3.25 -11.30
N VAL A 227 -8.09 2.21 -10.76
CA VAL A 227 -7.73 1.02 -11.53
C VAL A 227 -8.96 0.23 -11.99
N PHE A 228 -9.92 -0.03 -11.10
CA PHE A 228 -11.10 -0.84 -11.44
C PHE A 228 -12.19 -0.10 -12.25
N ASN A 229 -12.01 1.20 -12.51
CA ASN A 229 -12.81 1.97 -13.47
C ASN A 229 -11.99 2.38 -14.71
N SER A 230 -10.90 1.68 -15.03
CA SER A 230 -9.96 2.00 -16.10
C SER A 230 -9.86 0.86 -17.12
N PRO A 231 -9.12 1.04 -18.23
CA PRO A 231 -8.77 -0.05 -19.14
C PRO A 231 -7.98 -1.20 -18.49
N PHE A 232 -7.42 -1.00 -17.29
CA PHE A 232 -6.69 -2.03 -16.53
C PHE A 232 -7.59 -2.88 -15.65
N ALA A 233 -8.89 -2.58 -15.54
CA ALA A 233 -9.82 -3.26 -14.63
C ALA A 233 -9.85 -4.79 -14.82
N SER A 234 -9.85 -5.26 -16.07
CA SER A 234 -9.87 -6.69 -16.39
C SER A 234 -8.57 -7.42 -16.08
N LYS A 235 -7.49 -6.69 -15.82
CA LYS A 235 -6.17 -7.22 -15.45
C LYS A 235 -5.96 -7.22 -13.92
N GLY A 236 -6.79 -6.53 -13.16
CA GLY A 236 -6.77 -6.48 -11.70
C GLY A 236 -7.44 -7.69 -11.06
N LEU A 237 -7.18 -7.89 -9.78
CA LEU A 237 -7.69 -9.03 -9.01
C LEU A 237 -8.99 -8.64 -8.28
N LEU A 238 -10.09 -8.55 -9.03
CA LEU A 238 -11.41 -8.24 -8.50
C LEU A 238 -12.00 -9.44 -7.77
N LEU A 239 -12.44 -9.23 -6.52
CA LEU A 239 -13.20 -10.20 -5.75
C LEU A 239 -14.67 -9.83 -5.73
N GLU A 240 -15.53 -10.76 -6.11
CA GLU A 240 -16.97 -10.58 -6.12
C GLU A 240 -17.65 -11.31 -4.94
N GLY A 241 -18.94 -11.04 -4.74
CA GLY A 241 -19.76 -11.68 -3.72
C GLY A 241 -19.74 -10.95 -2.38
N GLU A 242 -19.59 -11.69 -1.27
CA GLU A 242 -19.52 -11.13 0.08
C GLU A 242 -18.19 -10.42 0.34
N TYR A 243 -18.20 -9.48 1.30
CA TYR A 243 -16.99 -8.75 1.68
C TYR A 243 -15.88 -9.72 2.13
N PRO A 244 -14.76 -9.80 1.40
CA PRO A 244 -13.77 -10.87 1.58
C PRO A 244 -12.79 -10.65 2.74
N GLY A 245 -12.78 -9.44 3.32
CA GLY A 245 -11.75 -9.02 4.27
C GLY A 245 -10.41 -8.61 3.59
N LEU A 246 -9.59 -7.86 4.31
CA LEU A 246 -8.32 -7.33 3.79
C LEU A 246 -7.31 -8.42 3.42
N THR A 247 -7.26 -9.52 4.15
CA THR A 247 -6.32 -10.62 3.89
C THR A 247 -6.46 -11.14 2.46
N ARG A 248 -7.70 -11.32 1.97
CA ARG A 248 -7.95 -11.77 0.60
C ARG A 248 -7.72 -10.69 -0.45
N LEU A 249 -7.84 -9.41 -0.05
CA LEU A 249 -7.60 -8.24 -0.90
C LEU A 249 -6.12 -7.83 -0.96
N THR A 250 -5.23 -8.56 -0.27
CA THR A 250 -3.79 -8.33 -0.25
C THR A 250 -3.08 -9.45 -1.03
N PRO A 251 -2.87 -9.29 -2.34
CA PRO A 251 -2.48 -10.41 -3.21
C PRO A 251 -1.08 -10.93 -2.91
N LEU A 252 -0.10 -10.06 -2.68
CA LEU A 252 1.32 -10.41 -2.62
C LEU A 252 1.87 -10.55 -1.19
N HIS A 253 1.16 -10.08 -0.17
CA HIS A 253 1.65 -10.08 1.20
C HIS A 253 0.91 -11.06 2.09
N TYR A 254 1.64 -11.72 2.97
CA TYR A 254 1.10 -12.34 4.16
C TYR A 254 1.05 -11.31 5.29
N ILE A 255 -0.16 -10.99 5.74
CA ILE A 255 -0.40 -10.04 6.84
C ILE A 255 -1.42 -10.66 7.79
N ASP A 256 -1.06 -10.77 9.05
CA ASP A 256 -1.99 -11.21 10.11
C ASP A 256 -2.76 -10.00 10.64
N TYR A 257 -3.96 -9.80 10.11
CA TYR A 257 -4.88 -8.72 10.47
C TYR A 257 -5.71 -9.12 11.71
N GLY A 258 -5.18 -8.87 12.90
CA GLY A 258 -5.93 -8.98 14.15
C GLY A 258 -6.46 -7.61 14.63
N ALA A 259 -6.58 -7.45 15.94
CA ALA A 259 -6.87 -6.15 16.57
C ALA A 259 -5.79 -5.10 16.26
N SER A 260 -4.56 -5.57 16.03
CA SER A 260 -3.44 -4.85 15.42
C SER A 260 -2.70 -5.81 14.50
N ILE A 261 -1.95 -5.29 13.53
CA ILE A 261 -1.10 -6.13 12.68
C ILE A 261 -0.01 -6.75 13.57
N ARG A 262 0.02 -8.08 13.63
CA ARG A 262 0.94 -8.84 14.46
C ARG A 262 2.38 -8.75 13.94
N VAL A 263 3.34 -8.62 14.85
CA VAL A 263 4.77 -8.73 14.53
C VAL A 263 5.10 -10.22 14.39
N MET A 264 5.74 -10.59 13.29
CA MET A 264 6.13 -11.97 12.98
C MET A 264 7.41 -12.35 13.73
N THR A 265 7.48 -13.60 14.15
CA THR A 265 8.62 -14.21 14.85
C THR A 265 9.05 -15.50 14.17
N LEU A 266 10.12 -16.13 14.61
CA LEU A 266 10.59 -17.41 14.07
C LEU A 266 9.51 -18.51 14.07
N GLU A 267 8.57 -18.46 15.02
CA GLU A 267 7.46 -19.41 15.11
C GLU A 267 6.52 -19.35 13.91
N ASP A 268 6.50 -18.22 13.20
CA ASP A 268 5.66 -17.99 12.03
C ASP A 268 6.27 -18.56 10.72
N LEU A 269 7.53 -18.97 10.75
CA LEU A 269 8.23 -19.44 9.55
C LEU A 269 7.45 -20.52 8.77
N PRO A 270 6.88 -21.58 9.40
CA PRO A 270 6.14 -22.61 8.66
C PRO A 270 4.90 -22.05 7.92
N VAL A 271 4.13 -21.15 8.55
CA VAL A 271 2.95 -20.58 7.91
C VAL A 271 3.33 -19.61 6.79
N LEU A 272 4.43 -18.87 6.95
CA LEU A 272 4.94 -17.97 5.92
C LEU A 272 5.39 -18.74 4.68
N GLN A 273 6.13 -19.85 4.85
CA GLN A 273 6.57 -20.71 3.75
C GLN A 273 5.41 -21.36 3.00
N GLN A 274 4.33 -21.74 3.71
CA GLN A 274 3.13 -22.32 3.11
C GLN A 274 2.16 -21.31 2.52
N SER A 275 2.34 -20.03 2.81
CA SER A 275 1.40 -18.97 2.39
C SER A 275 1.34 -18.73 0.90
N GLY A 276 2.38 -19.09 0.14
CA GLY A 276 2.53 -18.75 -1.27
C GLY A 276 2.66 -17.24 -1.53
N LYS A 277 2.90 -16.43 -0.49
CA LYS A 277 3.02 -14.97 -0.60
C LYS A 277 4.46 -14.57 -0.86
N MET A 278 4.62 -13.50 -1.63
CA MET A 278 5.92 -12.94 -2.02
C MET A 278 6.59 -12.17 -0.88
N PHE A 279 5.78 -11.50 -0.05
CA PHE A 279 6.23 -10.68 1.07
C PHE A 279 5.47 -11.04 2.35
N CYS A 280 6.04 -10.67 3.50
CA CYS A 280 5.35 -10.74 4.78
C CYS A 280 5.41 -9.40 5.53
N ARG A 281 4.46 -9.22 6.43
CA ARG A 281 4.33 -8.10 7.34
C ARG A 281 3.68 -8.56 8.64
N LYS A 282 4.18 -8.16 9.79
CA LYS A 282 5.02 -7.05 10.14
C LYS A 282 6.36 -7.56 10.68
N ILE A 283 7.46 -7.07 10.15
CA ILE A 283 8.81 -7.39 10.59
C ILE A 283 9.39 -6.18 11.34
N VAL A 284 10.03 -6.43 12.49
CA VAL A 284 10.58 -5.40 13.39
C VAL A 284 11.93 -5.86 13.93
N SER A 285 12.95 -5.00 13.87
CA SER A 285 14.27 -5.25 14.44
C SER A 285 14.19 -5.61 15.92
N GLY A 286 15.02 -6.51 16.36
CA GLY A 286 15.05 -7.05 17.72
C GLY A 286 14.01 -8.14 18.00
N THR A 287 12.85 -8.10 17.35
CA THR A 287 11.79 -9.12 17.53
C THR A 287 11.80 -10.16 16.42
N SER A 288 12.00 -9.74 15.19
CA SER A 288 11.91 -10.60 14.00
C SER A 288 13.28 -11.06 13.46
N ASP A 289 14.40 -10.71 14.11
CA ASP A 289 15.75 -10.94 13.57
C ASP A 289 15.99 -12.40 13.26
N ARG A 290 15.65 -13.31 14.19
CA ARG A 290 15.79 -14.77 13.98
C ARG A 290 14.90 -15.31 12.85
N LEU A 291 13.76 -14.70 12.61
CA LEU A 291 12.91 -15.04 11.47
C LEU A 291 13.55 -14.61 10.17
N VAL A 292 14.07 -13.38 10.11
CA VAL A 292 14.77 -12.85 8.92
C VAL A 292 15.98 -13.71 8.58
N GLU A 293 16.82 -14.05 9.55
CA GLU A 293 17.96 -14.98 9.38
C GLU A 293 17.53 -16.36 8.85
N ALA A 294 16.37 -16.86 9.26
CA ALA A 294 15.85 -18.14 8.78
C ALA A 294 15.22 -18.06 7.37
N ILE A 295 14.71 -16.90 6.95
CA ILE A 295 14.15 -16.68 5.59
C ILE A 295 15.28 -16.58 4.56
N GLU A 296 16.38 -15.90 4.86
CA GLU A 296 17.48 -15.65 3.91
C GLU A 296 18.01 -16.91 3.21
N PRO A 297 18.30 -18.05 3.89
CA PRO A 297 18.71 -19.28 3.22
C PRO A 297 17.60 -19.92 2.38
N VAL A 298 16.34 -19.78 2.79
CA VAL A 298 15.17 -20.42 2.12
C VAL A 298 14.84 -19.72 0.81
N SER A 299 15.08 -18.41 0.71
CA SER A 299 14.89 -17.66 -0.54
C SER A 299 15.76 -18.19 -1.70
N TYR A 300 16.86 -18.90 -1.39
CA TYR A 300 17.70 -19.58 -2.40
C TYR A 300 17.21 -20.97 -2.80
N THR A 301 16.36 -21.63 -1.99
CA THR A 301 15.95 -23.04 -2.20
C THR A 301 14.63 -23.20 -2.93
N HIS A 302 13.74 -22.21 -2.97
CA HIS A 302 12.49 -22.28 -3.74
C HIS A 302 12.69 -22.37 -5.26
N LEU A 303 13.91 -22.16 -5.76
CA LEU A 303 14.26 -22.39 -7.17
C LEU A 303 14.35 -23.88 -7.56
N ARG A 304 14.40 -24.82 -6.59
CA ARG A 304 14.51 -26.27 -6.88
C ARG A 304 13.22 -27.06 -6.78
N ALA A 305 12.14 -26.46 -6.27
CA ALA A 305 10.87 -27.16 -6.06
C ALA A 305 9.86 -27.04 -7.21
N HIS A 306 10.20 -26.28 -8.26
CA HIS A 306 9.37 -26.09 -9.45
C HIS A 306 10.14 -26.41 -10.77
N GLU A 307 11.27 -27.12 -10.70
CA GLU A 307 11.85 -27.91 -11.78
C GLU A 307 11.33 -29.35 -11.68
#